data_a6d9c5ef61d4a60920595ffd73ef1e8a
#
_entry.id   a6d9c5ef61d4a60920595ffd73ef1e8a
#
_cell.length_a   1.000
_cell.length_b   1.000
_cell.length_c   1.000
_cell.angle_alpha   90.00
_cell.angle_beta   90.00
_cell.angle_gamma   90.00
#
_symmetry.space_group_name_H-M   'P 1'
#
loop_
_entity.id
_entity.type
_entity.pdbx_description
1 polymer ?
#
loop_
_entity_poly.entity_id
_entity_poly.type
_entity_poly.pdbx_seq_one_letter_code
_entity_poly.pdbx_strand_id
1 'polypeptide(L)'
;DRRQRQMCIRDRIYVGGFFEGVGFIDAFSATDASVGLPWGSLIALLFAIVYYMCRRLVSFKEAMNCLTQGFIAMVPAMLILTFAVTLKTMTGLLGADVYVAGLMQGASSGLTNMLPAIIFLVACFLAFASGTSWGTFGILIPIVTGVFTDPATGAIVPGAEHLIIIGVSACLAGAVMGDHCSPISDTTIMASAGAQCNHINHVSTQVPYVLTVAAISFVTYVIAGFVQNVVICLVIGILLTLATLLVLKRVFGQKTATQQ
;
A
#
# COMPACT_ATOMS: atom_id res chain seq x y z
N ASP A 1 19.13 -0.34 -4.41
CA ASP A 1 17.85 0.30 -4.29
C ASP A 1 17.41 1.10 -5.55
N ARG A 2 18.10 2.17 -5.97
CA ARG A 2 17.81 2.87 -7.24
C ARG A 2 18.05 1.98 -8.47
N ARG A 3 19.08 1.15 -8.47
CA ARG A 3 19.38 0.23 -9.58
C ARG A 3 18.34 -0.88 -9.70
N GLN A 4 17.83 -1.40 -8.59
CA GLN A 4 16.79 -2.40 -8.58
C GLN A 4 15.47 -1.86 -9.18
N ARG A 5 15.09 -0.62 -8.87
CA ARG A 5 13.93 0.05 -9.50
C ARG A 5 14.10 0.25 -11.00
N GLN A 6 15.30 0.63 -11.45
CA GLN A 6 15.57 0.79 -12.89
C GLN A 6 15.51 -0.52 -13.66
N MET A 7 15.94 -1.65 -13.06
CA MET A 7 15.82 -2.96 -13.68
C MET A 7 14.35 -3.37 -13.80
N CYS A 8 13.54 -3.24 -12.74
CA CYS A 8 12.11 -3.53 -12.79
C CYS A 8 11.35 -2.70 -13.85
N ILE A 9 11.74 -1.45 -14.07
CA ILE A 9 11.15 -0.59 -15.12
C ILE A 9 11.53 -1.12 -16.51
N ARG A 10 12.80 -1.49 -16.74
CA ARG A 10 13.25 -2.06 -18.02
C ARG A 10 12.54 -3.36 -18.37
N ASP A 11 12.38 -4.25 -17.40
CA ASP A 11 11.69 -5.52 -17.61
C ASP A 11 10.21 -5.32 -17.92
N ARG A 12 9.55 -4.37 -17.28
CA ARG A 12 8.18 -3.99 -17.62
C ARG A 12 8.07 -3.50 -19.07
N ILE A 13 8.99 -2.68 -19.52
CA ILE A 13 9.03 -2.17 -20.89
C ILE A 13 9.25 -3.33 -21.88
N TYR A 14 10.11 -4.29 -21.54
CA TYR A 14 10.37 -5.46 -22.38
C TYR A 14 9.13 -6.36 -22.47
N VAL A 15 8.53 -6.73 -21.35
CA VAL A 15 7.33 -7.60 -21.31
C VAL A 15 6.12 -6.94 -21.95
N GLY A 16 6.02 -5.59 -21.94
CA GLY A 16 4.96 -4.84 -22.60
C GLY A 16 5.09 -4.69 -24.12
N GLY A 17 6.10 -5.31 -24.75
CA GLY A 17 6.26 -5.30 -26.21
C GLY A 17 6.89 -4.03 -26.80
N PHE A 18 7.63 -3.26 -26.02
CA PHE A 18 8.31 -2.06 -26.50
C PHE A 18 9.25 -2.34 -27.69
N PHE A 19 9.94 -3.47 -27.67
CA PHE A 19 10.83 -3.88 -28.76
C PHE A 19 10.08 -4.44 -29.98
N GLU A 20 8.77 -4.63 -29.86
CA GLU A 20 7.86 -5.03 -30.96
C GLU A 20 7.20 -3.81 -31.62
N GLY A 21 7.60 -2.60 -31.25
CA GLY A 21 7.13 -1.35 -31.84
C GLY A 21 5.95 -0.68 -31.10
N VAL A 22 5.60 -1.17 -29.93
CA VAL A 22 4.60 -0.53 -29.07
C VAL A 22 5.19 0.72 -28.41
N GLY A 23 4.42 1.80 -28.31
CA GLY A 23 4.87 3.03 -27.66
C GLY A 23 5.27 2.78 -26.18
N PHE A 24 6.22 3.57 -25.67
CA PHE A 24 6.75 3.40 -24.31
C PHE A 24 5.65 3.40 -23.23
N ILE A 25 4.69 4.32 -23.34
CA ILE A 25 3.59 4.46 -22.37
C ILE A 25 2.67 3.24 -22.46
N ASP A 26 2.33 2.82 -23.67
CA ASP A 26 1.45 1.69 -23.91
C ASP A 26 2.09 0.37 -23.49
N ALA A 27 3.38 0.18 -23.80
CA ALA A 27 4.16 -0.97 -23.33
C ALA A 27 4.21 -1.04 -21.80
N PHE A 28 4.37 0.10 -21.13
CA PHE A 28 4.41 0.14 -19.67
C PHE A 28 3.04 -0.13 -19.04
N SER A 29 1.96 0.38 -19.65
CA SER A 29 0.58 0.19 -19.16
C SER A 29 0.04 -1.22 -19.44
N ALA A 30 0.41 -1.82 -20.54
CA ALA A 30 -0.01 -3.18 -20.94
C ALA A 30 0.80 -4.30 -20.27
N THR A 31 1.85 -3.97 -19.51
CA THR A 31 2.73 -4.97 -18.88
C THR A 31 2.01 -5.75 -17.81
N ASP A 32 2.02 -7.06 -17.92
CA ASP A 32 1.66 -7.95 -16.82
C ASP A 32 2.77 -7.95 -15.75
N ALA A 33 2.48 -7.26 -14.63
CA ALA A 33 3.41 -7.14 -13.53
C ALA A 33 3.71 -8.49 -12.87
N SER A 34 2.79 -9.47 -12.93
CA SER A 34 2.99 -10.80 -12.36
C SER A 34 4.04 -11.61 -13.12
N VAL A 35 4.27 -11.28 -14.38
CA VAL A 35 5.32 -11.89 -15.24
C VAL A 35 6.60 -11.06 -15.19
N GLY A 36 6.50 -9.74 -15.36
CA GLY A 36 7.67 -8.86 -15.45
C GLY A 36 8.49 -8.77 -14.16
N LEU A 37 7.81 -8.65 -13.00
CA LEU A 37 8.51 -8.51 -11.71
C LEU A 37 9.34 -9.74 -11.28
N PRO A 38 8.85 -10.99 -11.41
CA PRO A 38 9.68 -12.17 -11.13
C PRO A 38 10.93 -12.27 -12.00
N TRP A 39 10.81 -12.02 -13.31
CA TRP A 39 11.97 -12.04 -14.20
C TRP A 39 12.97 -10.95 -13.86
N GLY A 40 12.51 -9.73 -13.64
CA GLY A 40 13.36 -8.62 -13.25
C GLY A 40 14.08 -8.84 -11.92
N SER A 41 13.38 -9.40 -10.93
CA SER A 41 13.98 -9.72 -9.64
C SER A 41 15.02 -10.83 -9.75
N LEU A 42 14.78 -11.87 -10.58
CA LEU A 42 15.75 -12.93 -10.84
C LEU A 42 17.02 -12.41 -11.49
N ILE A 43 16.90 -11.59 -12.55
CA ILE A 43 18.03 -10.98 -13.24
C ILE A 43 18.82 -10.08 -12.28
N ALA A 44 18.11 -9.25 -11.49
CA ALA A 44 18.73 -8.37 -10.50
C ALA A 44 19.50 -9.17 -9.43
N LEU A 45 18.93 -10.28 -8.96
CA LEU A 45 19.57 -11.17 -7.99
C LEU A 45 20.85 -11.80 -8.56
N LEU A 46 20.77 -12.37 -9.77
CA LEU A 46 21.94 -12.96 -10.44
C LEU A 46 23.05 -11.93 -10.66
N PHE A 47 22.67 -10.73 -11.12
CA PHE A 47 23.62 -9.63 -11.29
C PHE A 47 24.27 -9.22 -9.96
N ALA A 48 23.50 -9.12 -8.89
CA ALA A 48 24.00 -8.76 -7.56
C ALA A 48 25.01 -9.83 -7.05
N ILE A 49 24.67 -11.11 -7.17
CA ILE A 49 25.56 -12.23 -6.77
C ILE A 49 26.87 -12.13 -7.54
N VAL A 50 26.82 -12.05 -8.88
CA VAL A 50 28.02 -11.97 -9.73
C VAL A 50 28.85 -10.72 -9.38
N TYR A 51 28.21 -9.58 -9.22
CA TYR A 51 28.87 -8.33 -8.87
C TYR A 51 29.64 -8.42 -7.55
N TYR A 52 28.99 -8.94 -6.47
CA TYR A 52 29.63 -9.06 -5.16
C TYR A 52 30.75 -10.10 -5.16
N MET A 53 30.59 -11.20 -5.91
CA MET A 53 31.63 -12.20 -6.09
C MET A 53 32.84 -11.64 -6.86
N CYS A 54 32.63 -10.90 -7.95
CA CYS A 54 33.70 -10.25 -8.71
C CYS A 54 34.45 -9.22 -7.86
N ARG A 55 33.74 -8.51 -6.97
CA ARG A 55 34.34 -7.58 -6.00
C ARG A 55 35.00 -8.30 -4.81
N ARG A 56 34.93 -9.64 -4.75
CA ARG A 56 35.45 -10.47 -3.63
C ARG A 56 34.92 -10.06 -2.26
N LEU A 57 33.70 -9.52 -2.22
CA LEU A 57 33.02 -9.13 -0.97
C LEU A 57 32.30 -10.31 -0.32
N VAL A 58 31.87 -11.29 -1.13
CA VAL A 58 31.11 -12.46 -0.70
C VAL A 58 31.62 -13.69 -1.45
N SER A 59 31.82 -14.80 -0.76
CA SER A 59 32.12 -16.09 -1.37
C SER A 59 30.86 -16.75 -1.95
N PHE A 60 31.01 -17.69 -2.87
CA PHE A 60 29.88 -18.44 -3.43
C PHE A 60 29.06 -19.14 -2.35
N LYS A 61 29.71 -19.73 -1.35
CA LYS A 61 29.05 -20.41 -0.24
C LYS A 61 28.21 -19.46 0.60
N GLU A 62 28.71 -18.26 0.87
CA GLU A 62 27.98 -17.22 1.61
C GLU A 62 26.80 -16.69 0.78
N ALA A 63 26.97 -16.48 -0.52
CA ALA A 63 25.87 -16.06 -1.40
C ALA A 63 24.73 -17.08 -1.42
N MET A 64 25.05 -18.38 -1.52
CA MET A 64 24.05 -19.46 -1.48
C MET A 64 23.36 -19.55 -0.12
N ASN A 65 24.08 -19.34 0.97
CA ASN A 65 23.48 -19.30 2.29
C ASN A 65 22.55 -18.09 2.47
N CYS A 66 22.94 -16.92 2.00
CA CYS A 66 22.06 -15.72 1.97
C CYS A 66 20.79 -15.95 1.16
N LEU A 67 20.88 -16.65 0.04
CA LEU A 67 19.72 -17.00 -0.78
C LEU A 67 18.74 -17.89 0.02
N THR A 68 19.25 -18.92 0.68
CA THR A 68 18.44 -19.82 1.53
C THR A 68 17.79 -19.05 2.68
N GLN A 69 18.52 -18.17 3.36
CA GLN A 69 17.98 -17.34 4.44
C GLN A 69 16.91 -16.37 3.92
N GLY A 70 17.09 -15.82 2.72
CA GLY A 70 16.10 -14.99 2.06
C GLY A 70 14.79 -15.75 1.78
N PHE A 71 14.86 -16.98 1.31
CA PHE A 71 13.67 -17.83 1.14
C PHE A 71 12.95 -18.08 2.47
N ILE A 72 13.69 -18.44 3.52
CA ILE A 72 13.11 -18.67 4.86
C ILE A 72 12.42 -17.39 5.37
N ALA A 73 13.04 -16.23 5.20
CA ALA A 73 12.47 -14.94 5.61
C ALA A 73 11.18 -14.58 4.84
N MET A 74 11.00 -15.08 3.61
CA MET A 74 9.80 -14.81 2.81
C MET A 74 8.65 -15.79 3.08
N VAL A 75 8.87 -16.91 3.76
CA VAL A 75 7.82 -17.91 4.05
C VAL A 75 6.60 -17.30 4.76
N PRO A 76 6.74 -16.48 5.82
CA PRO A 76 5.58 -15.85 6.46
C PRO A 76 4.77 -14.98 5.51
N ALA A 77 5.44 -14.18 4.66
CA ALA A 77 4.76 -13.33 3.68
C ALA A 77 4.00 -14.16 2.63
N MET A 78 4.59 -15.25 2.14
CA MET A 78 3.91 -16.17 1.20
C MET A 78 2.69 -16.84 1.84
N LEU A 79 2.77 -17.27 3.09
CA LEU A 79 1.65 -17.85 3.83
C LEU A 79 0.52 -16.83 4.01
N ILE A 80 0.83 -15.60 4.42
CA ILE A 80 -0.16 -14.53 4.58
C ILE A 80 -0.88 -14.26 3.26
N LEU A 81 -0.16 -14.12 2.15
CA LEU A 81 -0.75 -13.91 0.84
C LEU A 81 -1.63 -15.09 0.39
N THR A 82 -1.19 -16.33 0.64
CA THR A 82 -1.96 -17.52 0.32
C THR A 82 -3.28 -17.55 1.11
N PHE A 83 -3.24 -17.29 2.40
CA PHE A 83 -4.45 -17.22 3.21
C PHE A 83 -5.35 -16.03 2.83
N ALA A 84 -4.78 -14.88 2.49
CA ALA A 84 -5.53 -13.73 2.02
C ALA A 84 -6.30 -14.02 0.72
N VAL A 85 -5.64 -14.67 -0.26
CA VAL A 85 -6.29 -15.10 -1.51
C VAL A 85 -7.38 -16.14 -1.24
N THR A 86 -7.11 -17.09 -0.35
CA THR A 86 -8.12 -18.10 0.06
C THR A 86 -9.32 -17.44 0.71
N LEU A 87 -9.11 -16.52 1.65
CA LEU A 87 -10.18 -15.77 2.32
C LEU A 87 -10.99 -14.95 1.31
N LYS A 88 -10.32 -14.23 0.39
CA LYS A 88 -10.98 -13.52 -0.71
C LYS A 88 -11.88 -14.43 -1.52
N THR A 89 -11.39 -15.60 -1.91
CA THR A 89 -12.17 -16.57 -2.70
C THR A 89 -13.38 -17.08 -1.90
N MET A 90 -13.17 -17.40 -0.63
CA MET A 90 -14.28 -17.87 0.25
C MET A 90 -15.32 -16.78 0.49
N THR A 91 -14.93 -15.54 0.73
CA THR A 91 -15.86 -14.41 0.89
C THR A 91 -16.64 -14.13 -0.39
N GLY A 92 -16.02 -14.25 -1.56
CA GLY A 92 -16.71 -14.17 -2.85
C GLY A 92 -17.72 -15.30 -3.05
N LEU A 93 -17.37 -16.55 -2.69
CA LEU A 93 -18.30 -17.68 -2.76
C LEU A 93 -19.49 -17.55 -1.79
N LEU A 94 -19.32 -16.85 -0.68
CA LEU A 94 -20.39 -16.52 0.27
C LEU A 94 -21.26 -15.34 -0.20
N GLY A 95 -20.93 -14.70 -1.32
CA GLY A 95 -21.66 -13.54 -1.84
C GLY A 95 -21.55 -12.30 -0.94
N ALA A 96 -20.44 -12.16 -0.21
CA ALA A 96 -20.24 -11.04 0.70
C ALA A 96 -20.23 -9.68 -0.04
N ASP A 97 -19.70 -9.64 -1.25
CA ASP A 97 -19.74 -8.50 -2.16
C ASP A 97 -21.16 -8.10 -2.54
N VAL A 98 -21.99 -9.09 -2.93
CA VAL A 98 -23.42 -8.88 -3.25
C VAL A 98 -24.19 -8.39 -2.03
N TYR A 99 -23.94 -8.97 -0.85
CA TYR A 99 -24.58 -8.56 0.39
C TYR A 99 -24.24 -7.11 0.77
N VAL A 100 -22.95 -6.75 0.71
CA VAL A 100 -22.49 -5.38 1.04
C VAL A 100 -23.00 -4.39 0.00
N ALA A 101 -22.99 -4.73 -1.30
CA ALA A 101 -23.58 -3.91 -2.35
C ALA A 101 -25.08 -3.66 -2.13
N GLY A 102 -25.85 -4.71 -1.74
CA GLY A 102 -27.26 -4.58 -1.41
C GLY A 102 -27.54 -3.68 -0.20
N LEU A 103 -26.69 -3.75 0.83
CA LEU A 103 -26.77 -2.81 1.96
C LEU A 103 -26.50 -1.36 1.53
N MET A 104 -25.54 -1.16 0.62
CA MET A 104 -25.18 0.16 0.14
C MET A 104 -26.23 0.78 -0.79
N GLN A 105 -26.93 -0.02 -1.59
CA GLN A 105 -28.05 0.46 -2.42
C GLN A 105 -29.21 1.03 -1.59
N GLY A 106 -29.42 0.51 -0.37
CA GLY A 106 -30.38 1.05 0.58
C GLY A 106 -29.85 2.22 1.43
N ALA A 107 -28.57 2.55 1.31
CA ALA A 107 -27.94 3.58 2.11
C ALA A 107 -28.28 5.00 1.58
N SER A 108 -28.37 5.97 2.49
CA SER A 108 -28.49 7.36 2.10
C SER A 108 -27.24 7.83 1.36
N SER A 109 -27.41 8.79 0.44
CA SER A 109 -26.29 9.37 -0.31
C SER A 109 -25.17 9.93 0.60
N GLY A 110 -25.51 10.38 1.78
CA GLY A 110 -24.54 10.83 2.78
C GLY A 110 -23.64 9.70 3.28
N LEU A 111 -24.18 8.50 3.51
CA LEU A 111 -23.39 7.35 3.94
C LEU A 111 -22.48 6.85 2.81
N THR A 112 -22.96 6.84 1.59
CA THR A 112 -22.17 6.47 0.41
C THR A 112 -20.98 7.40 0.22
N ASN A 113 -21.16 8.71 0.43
CA ASN A 113 -20.09 9.69 0.35
C ASN A 113 -19.09 9.59 1.51
N MET A 114 -19.50 9.09 2.67
CA MET A 114 -18.61 8.84 3.81
C MET A 114 -17.83 7.52 3.69
N LEU A 115 -18.21 6.65 2.76
CA LEU A 115 -17.63 5.32 2.62
C LEU A 115 -16.10 5.32 2.46
N PRO A 116 -15.47 6.20 1.65
CA PRO A 116 -14.01 6.24 1.56
C PRO A 116 -13.31 6.49 2.92
N ALA A 117 -13.86 7.35 3.74
CA ALA A 117 -13.31 7.63 5.07
C ALA A 117 -13.45 6.41 6.00
N ILE A 118 -14.57 5.71 5.91
CA ILE A 118 -14.82 4.46 6.67
C ILE A 118 -13.83 3.38 6.21
N ILE A 119 -13.66 3.20 4.90
CA ILE A 119 -12.71 2.25 4.31
C ILE A 119 -11.29 2.56 4.77
N PHE A 120 -10.90 3.83 4.80
CA PHE A 120 -9.60 4.26 5.31
C PHE A 120 -9.37 3.78 6.75
N LEU A 121 -10.33 4.01 7.66
CA LEU A 121 -10.21 3.58 9.06
C LEU A 121 -10.16 2.06 9.21
N VAL A 122 -11.00 1.35 8.48
CA VAL A 122 -11.01 -0.13 8.49
C VAL A 122 -9.67 -0.66 7.97
N ALA A 123 -9.15 -0.09 6.89
CA ALA A 123 -7.85 -0.46 6.33
C ALA A 123 -6.69 -0.19 7.32
N CYS A 124 -6.71 0.97 8.01
CA CYS A 124 -5.74 1.29 9.06
C CYS A 124 -5.73 0.24 10.17
N PHE A 125 -6.92 -0.11 10.67
CA PHE A 125 -7.06 -1.08 11.76
C PHE A 125 -6.63 -2.48 11.34
N LEU A 126 -7.09 -2.96 10.17
CA LEU A 126 -6.75 -4.29 9.67
C LEU A 126 -5.26 -4.43 9.40
N ALA A 127 -4.64 -3.43 8.77
CA ALA A 127 -3.21 -3.46 8.48
C ALA A 127 -2.36 -3.35 9.74
N PHE A 128 -2.78 -2.55 10.73
CA PHE A 128 -2.13 -2.49 12.03
C PHE A 128 -2.18 -3.84 12.76
N ALA A 129 -3.37 -4.49 12.76
CA ALA A 129 -3.58 -5.75 13.45
C ALA A 129 -2.90 -6.95 12.76
N SER A 130 -2.83 -6.93 11.42
CA SER A 130 -2.21 -8.01 10.63
C SER A 130 -0.72 -7.82 10.38
N GLY A 131 -0.22 -6.58 10.49
CA GLY A 131 1.16 -6.24 10.17
C GLY A 131 1.50 -6.33 8.68
N THR A 132 0.49 -6.25 7.80
CA THR A 132 0.71 -6.33 6.36
C THR A 132 -0.25 -5.45 5.57
N SER A 133 0.30 -4.54 4.76
CA SER A 133 -0.47 -3.75 3.80
C SER A 133 -1.00 -4.62 2.65
N TRP A 134 -0.20 -5.55 2.14
CA TRP A 134 -0.57 -6.41 1.02
C TRP A 134 -1.73 -7.35 1.34
N GLY A 135 -1.74 -7.95 2.53
CA GLY A 135 -2.87 -8.76 2.99
C GLY A 135 -4.16 -7.95 3.09
N THR A 136 -4.06 -6.73 3.60
CA THR A 136 -5.18 -5.79 3.70
C THR A 136 -5.72 -5.38 2.32
N PHE A 137 -4.84 -5.10 1.35
CA PHE A 137 -5.23 -4.82 -0.04
C PHE A 137 -5.99 -6.00 -0.65
N GLY A 138 -5.45 -7.20 -0.49
CA GLY A 138 -6.04 -8.42 -1.04
C GLY A 138 -7.47 -8.68 -0.57
N ILE A 139 -7.80 -8.27 0.64
CA ILE A 139 -9.14 -8.45 1.22
C ILE A 139 -10.06 -7.27 0.88
N LEU A 140 -9.59 -6.03 1.11
CA LEU A 140 -10.48 -4.86 1.04
C LEU A 140 -10.74 -4.35 -0.37
N ILE A 141 -9.78 -4.40 -1.29
CA ILE A 141 -9.98 -3.86 -2.65
C ILE A 141 -11.14 -4.56 -3.36
N PRO A 142 -11.25 -5.91 -3.36
CA PRO A 142 -12.43 -6.57 -3.95
C PRO A 142 -13.76 -6.19 -3.31
N ILE A 143 -13.79 -5.99 -1.99
CA ILE A 143 -14.99 -5.53 -1.28
C ILE A 143 -15.34 -4.10 -1.72
N VAL A 144 -14.35 -3.20 -1.75
CA VAL A 144 -14.56 -1.80 -2.18
C VAL A 144 -15.04 -1.74 -3.63
N THR A 145 -14.44 -2.50 -4.53
CA THR A 145 -14.87 -2.55 -5.93
C THR A 145 -16.26 -3.14 -6.07
N GLY A 146 -16.59 -4.21 -5.33
CA GLY A 146 -17.89 -4.85 -5.34
C GLY A 146 -19.03 -3.92 -4.88
N VAL A 147 -18.76 -3.01 -3.93
CA VAL A 147 -19.76 -2.03 -3.46
C VAL A 147 -20.20 -1.05 -4.58
N PHE A 148 -19.30 -0.73 -5.49
CA PHE A 148 -19.54 0.25 -6.56
C PHE A 148 -19.79 -0.40 -7.93
N THR A 149 -19.88 -1.72 -8.01
CA THR A 149 -20.22 -2.45 -9.23
C THR A 149 -21.58 -3.14 -9.10
N ASP A 150 -22.32 -3.17 -10.20
CA ASP A 150 -23.57 -3.92 -10.27
C ASP A 150 -23.25 -5.43 -10.31
N PRO A 151 -23.76 -6.23 -9.36
CA PRO A 151 -23.49 -7.67 -9.31
C PRO A 151 -23.97 -8.44 -10.54
N ALA A 152 -24.99 -7.94 -11.24
CA ALA A 152 -25.58 -8.61 -12.40
C ALA A 152 -24.78 -8.38 -13.68
N THR A 153 -24.25 -7.17 -13.86
CA THR A 153 -23.59 -6.76 -15.11
C THR A 153 -22.07 -6.64 -14.96
N GLY A 154 -21.55 -6.56 -13.73
CA GLY A 154 -20.15 -6.26 -13.44
C GLY A 154 -19.75 -4.83 -13.82
N ALA A 155 -20.69 -4.00 -14.26
CA ALA A 155 -20.43 -2.61 -14.63
C ALA A 155 -20.39 -1.71 -13.40
N ILE A 156 -19.63 -0.62 -13.47
CA ILE A 156 -19.63 0.40 -12.41
C ILE A 156 -21.01 1.06 -12.37
N VAL A 157 -21.54 1.23 -11.16
CA VAL A 157 -22.81 1.92 -10.95
C VAL A 157 -22.68 3.36 -11.46
N PRO A 158 -23.60 3.85 -12.32
CA PRO A 158 -23.54 5.20 -12.87
C PRO A 158 -23.40 6.26 -11.77
N GLY A 159 -22.41 7.14 -11.89
CA GLY A 159 -22.10 8.19 -10.91
C GLY A 159 -21.17 7.73 -9.78
N ALA A 160 -20.75 6.46 -9.73
CA ALA A 160 -19.81 5.94 -8.74
C ALA A 160 -18.35 5.89 -9.23
N GLU A 161 -18.06 6.32 -10.47
CA GLU A 161 -16.74 6.23 -11.08
C GLU A 161 -15.66 6.92 -10.23
N HIS A 162 -15.95 8.08 -9.68
CA HIS A 162 -15.02 8.80 -8.81
C HIS A 162 -14.91 8.16 -7.41
N LEU A 163 -16.03 7.67 -6.88
CA LEU A 163 -16.07 7.06 -5.54
C LEU A 163 -15.30 5.76 -5.47
N ILE A 164 -15.30 4.93 -6.52
CA ILE A 164 -14.50 3.70 -6.56
C ILE A 164 -13.01 4.00 -6.51
N ILE A 165 -12.55 5.01 -7.27
CA ILE A 165 -11.14 5.44 -7.27
C ILE A 165 -10.75 5.99 -5.90
N ILE A 166 -11.59 6.85 -5.30
CA ILE A 166 -11.35 7.40 -3.96
C ILE A 166 -11.36 6.29 -2.90
N GLY A 167 -12.29 5.34 -3.00
CA GLY A 167 -12.40 4.20 -2.09
C GLY A 167 -11.17 3.27 -2.14
N VAL A 168 -10.71 2.93 -3.35
CA VAL A 168 -9.47 2.16 -3.53
C VAL A 168 -8.25 2.94 -3.00
N SER A 169 -8.17 4.24 -3.28
CA SER A 169 -7.12 5.11 -2.75
C SER A 169 -7.13 5.14 -1.21
N ALA A 170 -8.32 5.24 -0.61
CA ALA A 170 -8.49 5.22 0.85
C ALA A 170 -8.06 3.88 1.47
N CYS A 171 -8.38 2.76 0.80
CA CYS A 171 -7.92 1.43 1.19
C CYS A 171 -6.39 1.35 1.17
N LEU A 172 -5.76 1.79 0.09
CA LEU A 172 -4.30 1.78 -0.06
C LEU A 172 -3.62 2.65 1.00
N ALA A 173 -4.09 3.87 1.18
CA ALA A 173 -3.53 4.81 2.15
C ALA A 173 -3.69 4.31 3.61
N GLY A 174 -4.87 3.79 3.94
CA GLY A 174 -5.15 3.25 5.27
C GLY A 174 -4.31 2.02 5.59
N ALA A 175 -4.19 1.11 4.63
CA ALA A 175 -3.39 -0.09 4.81
C ALA A 175 -1.88 0.23 4.96
N VAL A 176 -1.35 1.16 4.19
CA VAL A 176 0.04 1.63 4.34
C VAL A 176 0.24 2.29 5.70
N MET A 177 -0.71 3.12 6.14
CA MET A 177 -0.66 3.76 7.46
C MET A 177 -0.60 2.73 8.59
N GLY A 178 -1.53 1.76 8.59
CA GLY A 178 -1.60 0.71 9.63
C GLY A 178 -0.34 -0.14 9.67
N ASP A 179 0.17 -0.54 8.51
CA ASP A 179 1.40 -1.31 8.37
C ASP A 179 2.62 -0.56 8.96
N HIS A 180 2.76 0.73 8.67
CA HIS A 180 3.88 1.55 9.15
C HIS A 180 3.93 1.74 10.67
N CYS A 181 2.82 1.67 11.38
CA CYS A 181 2.80 1.79 12.83
C CYS A 181 2.63 0.44 13.56
N SER A 182 2.50 -0.64 12.82
CA SER A 182 2.38 -1.98 13.41
C SER A 182 3.74 -2.50 13.91
N PRO A 183 3.81 -2.95 15.18
CA PRO A 183 5.04 -3.56 15.71
C PRO A 183 5.33 -4.95 15.13
N ILE A 184 4.36 -5.57 14.50
CA ILE A 184 4.51 -6.90 13.88
C ILE A 184 4.71 -6.83 12.37
N SER A 185 4.77 -5.62 11.80
CA SER A 185 5.00 -5.42 10.37
C SER A 185 6.43 -5.80 9.99
N ASP A 186 6.55 -6.56 8.91
CA ASP A 186 7.84 -6.93 8.31
C ASP A 186 8.61 -5.68 7.84
N THR A 187 7.92 -4.67 7.29
CA THR A 187 8.53 -3.40 6.87
C THR A 187 9.16 -2.66 8.05
N THR A 188 8.47 -2.59 9.18
CA THR A 188 8.95 -1.93 10.41
C THR A 188 10.10 -2.72 11.05
N ILE A 189 10.00 -4.05 11.08
CA ILE A 189 11.06 -4.95 11.56
C ILE A 189 12.31 -4.78 10.70
N MET A 190 12.19 -4.83 9.38
CA MET A 190 13.33 -4.68 8.47
C MET A 190 13.96 -3.29 8.54
N ALA A 191 13.14 -2.24 8.66
CA ALA A 191 13.64 -0.87 8.81
C ALA A 191 14.47 -0.68 10.09
N SER A 192 13.95 -1.17 11.22
CA SER A 192 14.66 -1.09 12.51
C SER A 192 15.94 -1.94 12.52
N ALA A 193 15.91 -3.14 11.93
CA ALA A 193 17.08 -3.99 11.78
C ALA A 193 18.14 -3.36 10.87
N GLY A 194 17.73 -2.79 9.74
CA GLY A 194 18.62 -2.08 8.80
C GLY A 194 19.26 -0.82 9.40
N ALA A 195 18.52 -0.11 10.26
CA ALA A 195 19.01 1.04 11.00
C ALA A 195 19.80 0.67 12.28
N GLN A 196 19.86 -0.62 12.64
CA GLN A 196 20.48 -1.13 13.87
C GLN A 196 19.94 -0.46 15.14
N CYS A 197 18.66 -0.12 15.17
CA CYS A 197 17.99 0.48 16.31
C CYS A 197 17.04 -0.50 17.01
N ASN A 198 16.68 -0.19 18.27
CA ASN A 198 15.71 -1.01 18.99
C ASN A 198 14.34 -0.92 18.31
N HIS A 199 13.79 -2.06 17.95
CA HIS A 199 12.53 -2.19 17.18
C HIS A 199 11.35 -1.50 17.88
N ILE A 200 11.14 -1.76 19.17
CA ILE A 200 10.02 -1.17 19.94
C ILE A 200 10.19 0.34 20.07
N ASN A 201 11.42 0.81 20.25
CA ASN A 201 11.69 2.25 20.31
C ASN A 201 11.43 2.92 18.96
N HIS A 202 11.80 2.26 17.84
CA HIS A 202 11.47 2.72 16.49
C HIS A 202 9.95 2.87 16.31
N VAL A 203 9.17 1.83 16.65
CA VAL A 203 7.71 1.86 16.55
C VAL A 203 7.13 2.98 17.40
N SER A 204 7.50 3.06 18.68
CA SER A 204 6.92 4.05 19.62
C SER A 204 7.21 5.50 19.24
N THR A 205 8.35 5.76 18.61
CA THR A 205 8.69 7.10 18.11
C THR A 205 8.01 7.43 16.77
N GLN A 206 7.66 6.43 15.97
CA GLN A 206 6.99 6.60 14.68
C GLN A 206 5.49 6.85 14.83
N VAL A 207 4.83 6.19 15.79
CA VAL A 207 3.37 6.25 16.00
C VAL A 207 2.80 7.68 16.05
N PRO A 208 3.36 8.66 16.79
CA PRO A 208 2.81 10.01 16.83
C PRO A 208 2.77 10.70 15.46
N TYR A 209 3.80 10.49 14.63
CA TYR A 209 3.87 11.05 13.27
C TYR A 209 2.82 10.41 12.36
N VAL A 210 2.72 9.07 12.40
CA VAL A 210 1.76 8.33 11.60
C VAL A 210 0.33 8.69 11.97
N LEU A 211 0.00 8.80 13.27
CA LEU A 211 -1.33 9.21 13.73
C LEU A 211 -1.68 10.64 13.31
N THR A 212 -0.70 11.55 13.33
CA THR A 212 -0.91 12.93 12.86
C THR A 212 -1.29 12.94 11.36
N VAL A 213 -0.52 12.22 10.53
CA VAL A 213 -0.81 12.12 9.10
C VAL A 213 -2.12 11.38 8.85
N ALA A 214 -2.43 10.34 9.63
CA ALA A 214 -3.69 9.61 9.54
C ALA A 214 -4.91 10.49 9.81
N ALA A 215 -4.85 11.35 10.83
CA ALA A 215 -5.93 12.28 11.14
C ALA A 215 -6.17 13.25 9.97
N ILE A 216 -5.11 13.80 9.37
CA ILE A 216 -5.19 14.68 8.20
C ILE A 216 -5.78 13.92 7.00
N SER A 217 -5.29 12.70 6.74
CA SER A 217 -5.78 11.85 5.65
C SER A 217 -7.25 11.49 5.83
N PHE A 218 -7.67 11.14 7.03
CA PHE A 218 -9.07 10.87 7.34
C PHE A 218 -9.98 12.06 6.99
N VAL A 219 -9.63 13.26 7.46
CA VAL A 219 -10.37 14.49 7.12
C VAL A 219 -10.38 14.73 5.61
N THR A 220 -9.26 14.49 4.94
CA THR A 220 -9.16 14.64 3.49
C THR A 220 -10.06 13.63 2.77
N TYR A 221 -10.17 12.37 3.22
CA TYR A 221 -11.08 11.38 2.63
C TYR A 221 -12.54 11.67 2.91
N VAL A 222 -12.87 12.26 4.06
CA VAL A 222 -14.23 12.77 4.29
C VAL A 222 -14.56 13.85 3.25
N ILE A 223 -13.69 14.82 3.04
CA ILE A 223 -13.89 15.89 2.05
C ILE A 223 -13.95 15.30 0.63
N ALA A 224 -13.06 14.36 0.30
CA ALA A 224 -12.99 13.72 -1.01
C ALA A 224 -14.28 12.98 -1.39
N GLY A 225 -14.94 12.34 -0.43
CA GLY A 225 -16.21 11.69 -0.66
C GLY A 225 -17.32 12.64 -1.11
N PHE A 226 -17.30 13.89 -0.64
CA PHE A 226 -18.30 14.90 -1.03
C PHE A 226 -17.91 15.72 -2.25
N VAL A 227 -16.63 16.13 -2.34
CA VAL A 227 -16.15 17.02 -3.41
C VAL A 227 -15.83 16.26 -4.70
N GLN A 228 -15.37 15.01 -4.60
CA GLN A 228 -15.06 14.10 -5.71
C GLN A 228 -14.13 14.69 -6.80
N ASN A 229 -13.31 15.68 -6.44
CA ASN A 229 -12.35 16.32 -7.32
C ASN A 229 -10.94 16.13 -6.80
N VAL A 230 -10.13 15.39 -7.55
CA VAL A 230 -8.76 14.98 -7.15
C VAL A 230 -7.86 16.20 -6.89
N VAL A 231 -7.92 17.21 -7.74
CA VAL A 231 -7.05 18.40 -7.64
C VAL A 231 -7.39 19.21 -6.39
N ILE A 232 -8.67 19.44 -6.13
CA ILE A 232 -9.13 20.18 -4.95
C ILE A 232 -8.74 19.42 -3.69
N CYS A 233 -8.99 18.13 -3.63
CA CYS A 233 -8.66 17.28 -2.48
C CYS A 233 -7.14 17.24 -2.23
N LEU A 234 -6.33 17.17 -3.29
CA LEU A 234 -4.86 17.21 -3.17
C LEU A 234 -4.38 18.54 -2.56
N VAL A 235 -4.89 19.67 -3.07
CA VAL A 235 -4.54 21.00 -2.55
C VAL A 235 -4.94 21.14 -1.08
N ILE A 236 -6.17 20.72 -0.74
CA ILE A 236 -6.66 20.76 0.65
C ILE A 236 -5.78 19.87 1.54
N GLY A 237 -5.44 18.66 1.13
CA GLY A 237 -4.59 17.75 1.87
C GLY A 237 -3.19 18.32 2.13
N ILE A 238 -2.57 18.95 1.13
CA ILE A 238 -1.28 19.62 1.28
C ILE A 238 -1.40 20.81 2.26
N LEU A 239 -2.41 21.65 2.10
CA LEU A 239 -2.60 22.79 2.99
C LEU A 239 -2.87 22.38 4.44
N LEU A 240 -3.68 21.34 4.67
CA LEU A 240 -3.93 20.79 6.00
C LEU A 240 -2.63 20.24 6.61
N THR A 241 -1.83 19.52 5.83
CA THR A 241 -0.54 18.98 6.28
C THR A 241 0.40 20.13 6.70
N LEU A 242 0.57 21.13 5.84
CA LEU A 242 1.43 22.28 6.14
C LEU A 242 0.94 23.07 7.36
N ALA A 243 -0.38 23.32 7.45
CA ALA A 243 -0.98 23.99 8.61
C ALA A 243 -0.75 23.23 9.91
N THR A 244 -0.96 21.91 9.89
CA THR A 244 -0.73 21.06 11.06
C THR A 244 0.73 21.06 11.49
N LEU A 245 1.67 20.96 10.55
CA LEU A 245 3.11 21.03 10.85
C LEU A 245 3.51 22.38 11.43
N LEU A 246 2.96 23.49 10.92
CA LEU A 246 3.21 24.83 11.47
C LEU A 246 2.66 24.99 12.91
N VAL A 247 1.45 24.45 13.15
CA VAL A 247 0.85 24.45 14.51
C VAL A 247 1.71 23.62 15.46
N LEU A 248 2.09 22.40 15.07
CA LEU A 248 2.93 21.53 15.89
C LEU A 248 4.29 22.19 16.19
N LYS A 249 4.92 22.82 15.18
CA LYS A 249 6.16 23.56 15.37
C LYS A 249 6.01 24.71 16.38
N ARG A 250 4.89 25.45 16.35
CA ARG A 250 4.65 26.51 17.32
C ARG A 250 4.40 25.99 18.74
N VAL A 251 3.59 24.93 18.86
CA VAL A 251 3.23 24.37 20.16
C VAL A 251 4.41 23.67 20.85
N PHE A 252 5.15 22.85 20.11
CA PHE A 252 6.28 22.09 20.68
C PHE A 252 7.60 22.85 20.62
N GLY A 253 7.83 23.72 19.65
CA GLY A 253 9.03 24.52 19.56
C GLY A 253 9.17 25.55 20.68
N GLN A 254 8.06 26.04 21.24
CA GLN A 254 8.10 26.93 22.40
C GLN A 254 8.49 26.21 23.71
N LYS A 255 8.16 24.93 23.85
CA LYS A 255 8.53 24.17 25.06
C LYS A 255 10.03 23.88 25.16
N THR A 256 10.72 23.75 24.03
CA THR A 256 12.18 23.51 24.03
C THR A 256 12.98 24.78 24.34
N ALA A 257 12.46 25.97 23.99
CA ALA A 257 13.10 27.24 24.31
C ALA A 257 12.94 27.68 25.77
N THR A 258 12.02 27.06 26.51
CA THR A 258 11.79 27.40 27.95
C THR A 258 12.57 26.46 28.90
N GLN A 259 13.22 25.43 28.34
CA GLN A 259 14.03 24.45 29.11
C GLN A 259 15.55 24.62 28.91
N GLN A 260 15.99 25.61 28.13
CA GLN A 260 17.36 26.11 28.05
C GLN A 260 17.50 27.42 28.82
#